data_ff47b4eef9e564c85fb81e0f4885d14d
#
_entry.id   ff47b4eef9e564c85fb81e0f4885d14d
#
_cell.length_a   1.000
_cell.length_b   1.000
_cell.length_c   1.000
_cell.angle_alpha   90.00
_cell.angle_beta   90.00
_cell.angle_gamma   90.00
#
_symmetry.space_group_name_H-M   'P 1'
#
loop_
_entity.id
_entity.type
_entity.pdbx_description
1 polymer ?
#
loop_
_entity_poly.entity_id
_entity_poly.type
_entity_poly.pdbx_seq_one_letter_code
_entity_poly.pdbx_strand_id
1 'polypeptide(L)'
;GLGDVYKRQALLIYGDNQKFRHDAAGIEGGSAKWTSSYSDYNRKHADPIGKKTCNGPMNMIHSEHVRLSLEDKKTRLNNNVLIVGGAGTGKSRFVMKPNLLQENCSFVITDPSGELLGSLGKEMKNQGYDVRVFNLVNMGFSNCYNPFCYIRDDAGVGILVDTLITNTTPPEKSGG
;
A
#
# COMPACT_ATOMS: atom_id res chain seq x y z
N GLY A 1 -34.57 -50.26 -6.54
CA GLY A 1 -35.56 -49.41 -5.87
C GLY A 1 -35.08 -48.00 -5.70
N LEU A 2 -35.96 -47.08 -5.23
CA LEU A 2 -35.61 -45.65 -5.03
C LEU A 2 -34.36 -45.46 -4.15
N GLY A 3 -34.15 -46.32 -3.15
CA GLY A 3 -32.97 -46.30 -2.27
C GLY A 3 -31.61 -46.54 -2.97
N ASP A 4 -31.63 -47.29 -4.07
CA ASP A 4 -30.38 -47.58 -4.79
C ASP A 4 -29.97 -46.40 -5.69
N VAL A 5 -30.96 -45.62 -6.14
CA VAL A 5 -30.72 -44.38 -6.91
C VAL A 5 -30.05 -43.33 -6.01
N TYR A 6 -30.55 -43.12 -4.78
CA TYR A 6 -29.95 -42.18 -3.83
C TYR A 6 -28.57 -42.62 -3.36
N LYS A 7 -28.33 -43.91 -3.15
CA LYS A 7 -27.01 -44.43 -2.83
C LYS A 7 -26.00 -44.17 -3.97
N ARG A 8 -26.40 -44.39 -5.22
CA ARG A 8 -25.57 -44.10 -6.39
C ARG A 8 -25.29 -42.62 -6.54
N GLN A 9 -26.30 -41.76 -6.34
CA GLN A 9 -26.05 -40.29 -6.36
C GLN A 9 -25.13 -39.85 -5.25
N ALA A 10 -25.31 -40.34 -4.02
CA ALA A 10 -24.40 -40.02 -2.91
C ALA A 10 -22.96 -40.46 -3.18
N LEU A 11 -22.75 -41.65 -3.77
CA LEU A 11 -21.42 -42.15 -4.16
C LEU A 11 -20.79 -41.33 -5.29
N LEU A 12 -21.60 -40.86 -6.27
CA LEU A 12 -21.08 -40.00 -7.34
C LEU A 12 -20.66 -38.63 -6.79
N ILE A 13 -21.49 -38.01 -5.94
CA ILE A 13 -21.17 -36.75 -5.29
C ILE A 13 -19.91 -36.88 -4.40
N TYR A 14 -19.81 -37.97 -3.66
CA TYR A 14 -18.64 -38.25 -2.83
C TYR A 14 -17.38 -38.46 -3.70
N GLY A 15 -17.50 -39.22 -4.79
CA GLY A 15 -16.40 -39.46 -5.73
C GLY A 15 -15.94 -38.20 -6.45
N ASP A 16 -16.86 -37.33 -6.83
CA ASP A 16 -16.51 -36.04 -7.45
C ASP A 16 -15.86 -35.07 -6.43
N ASN A 17 -16.37 -35.02 -5.22
CA ASN A 17 -15.73 -34.24 -4.14
C ASN A 17 -14.33 -34.76 -3.81
N GLN A 18 -14.06 -36.05 -3.92
CA GLN A 18 -12.71 -36.62 -3.73
C GLN A 18 -11.77 -36.26 -4.89
N LYS A 19 -12.26 -36.18 -6.13
CA LYS A 19 -11.42 -35.76 -7.28
C LYS A 19 -10.96 -34.30 -7.19
N PHE A 20 -11.73 -33.45 -6.52
CA PHE A 20 -11.36 -32.04 -6.31
C PHE A 20 -10.61 -31.80 -4.99
N ARG A 21 -10.50 -32.79 -4.12
CA ARG A 21 -9.61 -32.75 -2.98
C ARG A 21 -8.18 -33.02 -3.45
N HIS A 22 -7.42 -31.97 -3.67
CA HIS A 22 -5.98 -32.05 -3.70
C HIS A 22 -5.48 -32.16 -2.25
N ASP A 23 -5.64 -33.32 -1.65
CA ASP A 23 -5.11 -33.64 -0.33
C ASP A 23 -3.57 -33.74 -0.46
N ALA A 24 -2.91 -32.58 -0.44
CA ALA A 24 -1.48 -32.54 -0.22
C ALA A 24 -1.26 -32.58 1.29
N ALA A 25 -0.82 -33.72 1.82
CA ALA A 25 -0.61 -33.93 3.23
C ALA A 25 0.23 -32.79 3.84
N GLY A 26 -0.34 -32.09 4.84
CA GLY A 26 0.31 -30.97 5.52
C GLY A 26 0.13 -29.59 4.85
N ILE A 27 -0.70 -29.46 3.82
CA ILE A 27 -0.95 -28.20 3.11
C ILE A 27 -2.46 -27.87 3.08
N GLU A 28 -3.29 -28.57 3.85
CA GLU A 28 -4.76 -28.41 3.88
C GLU A 28 -5.20 -26.99 4.28
N GLY A 29 -4.36 -26.26 5.03
CA GLY A 29 -4.56 -24.85 5.40
C GLY A 29 -3.88 -23.83 4.50
N GLY A 30 -3.25 -24.24 3.41
CA GLY A 30 -2.48 -23.39 2.50
C GLY A 30 -0.98 -23.68 2.52
N SER A 31 -0.27 -23.20 1.50
CA SER A 31 1.18 -23.37 1.36
C SER A 31 2.01 -22.24 1.98
N ALA A 32 1.38 -21.31 2.68
CA ALA A 32 2.07 -20.17 3.30
C ALA A 32 3.00 -20.65 4.43
N LYS A 33 4.25 -20.23 4.38
CA LYS A 33 5.28 -20.52 5.38
C LYS A 33 6.24 -19.35 5.53
N TRP A 34 6.91 -19.28 6.66
CA TRP A 34 7.99 -18.32 6.86
C TRP A 34 9.13 -18.58 5.87
N THR A 35 9.72 -17.51 5.35
CA THR A 35 10.92 -17.65 4.52
C THR A 35 12.10 -18.11 5.37
N SER A 36 12.88 -19.04 4.84
CA SER A 36 14.13 -19.51 5.48
C SER A 36 15.31 -18.60 5.15
N SER A 37 15.22 -17.76 4.11
CA SER A 37 16.32 -16.93 3.61
C SER A 37 15.79 -15.60 3.09
N TYR A 38 16.27 -14.49 3.66
CA TYR A 38 15.97 -13.14 3.14
C TYR A 38 16.60 -12.89 1.78
N SER A 39 17.77 -13.48 1.50
CA SER A 39 18.44 -13.33 0.21
C SER A 39 17.63 -13.97 -0.92
N ASP A 40 17.04 -15.15 -0.69
CA ASP A 40 16.19 -15.81 -1.66
C ASP A 40 14.88 -15.07 -1.89
N TYR A 41 14.31 -14.53 -0.83
CA TYR A 41 13.13 -13.67 -0.94
C TYR A 41 13.44 -12.42 -1.79
N ASN A 42 14.50 -11.69 -1.47
CA ASN A 42 14.88 -10.48 -2.18
C ASN A 42 15.23 -10.77 -3.64
N ARG A 43 15.94 -11.88 -3.94
CA ARG A 43 16.25 -12.29 -5.33
C ARG A 43 14.98 -12.48 -6.16
N LYS A 44 13.92 -12.98 -5.55
CA LYS A 44 12.65 -13.26 -6.22
C LYS A 44 11.77 -12.02 -6.35
N HIS A 45 11.73 -11.16 -5.31
CA HIS A 45 10.71 -10.13 -5.18
C HIS A 45 11.26 -8.70 -5.16
N ALA A 46 12.57 -8.49 -5.08
CA ALA A 46 13.17 -7.17 -5.08
C ALA A 46 13.95 -6.88 -6.37
N ASP A 47 14.16 -5.61 -6.65
CA ASP A 47 15.09 -5.19 -7.69
C ASP A 47 16.53 -5.24 -7.17
N PRO A 48 17.50 -5.62 -8.02
CA PRO A 48 18.91 -5.65 -7.63
C PRO A 48 19.38 -4.30 -7.13
N ILE A 49 20.16 -4.29 -6.04
CA ILE A 49 20.81 -3.09 -5.52
C ILE A 49 21.84 -2.66 -6.55
N GLY A 50 21.84 -1.38 -6.93
CA GLY A 50 22.79 -0.84 -7.90
C GLY A 50 22.30 -0.89 -9.36
N LYS A 51 21.13 -1.38 -9.65
CA LYS A 51 20.47 -1.16 -10.94
C LYS A 51 20.21 0.35 -11.07
N LYS A 52 21.06 1.04 -11.79
CA LYS A 52 20.86 2.46 -12.12
C LYS A 52 19.72 2.56 -13.14
N THR A 53 18.50 2.69 -12.63
CA THR A 53 17.37 3.25 -13.39
C THR A 53 17.43 4.76 -13.22
N CYS A 54 16.78 5.50 -14.12
CA CYS A 54 16.68 6.97 -13.99
C CYS A 54 16.07 7.44 -12.66
N ASN A 55 15.42 6.55 -11.90
CA ASN A 55 14.72 6.82 -10.65
C ASN A 55 15.28 6.02 -9.45
N GLY A 56 16.51 5.48 -9.55
CA GLY A 56 17.07 4.64 -8.48
C GLY A 56 16.44 3.25 -8.36
N PRO A 57 16.73 2.51 -7.27
CA PRO A 57 16.15 1.18 -7.05
C PRO A 57 14.66 1.32 -6.72
N MET A 58 13.81 0.70 -7.53
CA MET A 58 12.35 0.70 -7.36
C MET A 58 11.92 -0.31 -6.30
N ASN A 59 12.45 -0.21 -5.10
CA ASN A 59 12.12 -1.09 -3.97
C ASN A 59 11.48 -0.30 -2.82
N MET A 60 10.55 -0.96 -2.12
CA MET A 60 10.11 -0.58 -0.78
C MET A 60 10.92 -1.36 0.25
N ILE A 61 11.48 -0.68 1.24
CA ILE A 61 12.20 -1.28 2.36
C ILE A 61 11.20 -1.63 3.45
N HIS A 62 11.06 -2.92 3.74
CA HIS A 62 10.18 -3.41 4.79
C HIS A 62 10.92 -3.59 6.12
N SER A 63 12.20 -3.97 6.04
CA SER A 63 13.11 -4.11 7.19
C SER A 63 14.55 -3.98 6.72
N GLU A 64 15.49 -4.08 7.65
CA GLU A 64 16.94 -4.07 7.34
C GLU A 64 17.31 -5.09 6.23
N HIS A 65 16.65 -6.23 6.23
CA HIS A 65 16.99 -7.35 5.35
C HIS A 65 15.97 -7.64 4.25
N VAL A 66 14.77 -7.04 4.30
CA VAL A 66 13.67 -7.38 3.39
C VAL A 66 13.26 -6.17 2.56
N ARG A 67 13.23 -6.36 1.25
CA ARG A 67 12.79 -5.39 0.26
C ARG A 67 11.76 -6.02 -0.67
N LEU A 68 10.87 -5.19 -1.19
CA LEU A 68 9.87 -5.57 -2.19
C LEU A 68 9.94 -4.57 -3.34
N SER A 69 10.00 -5.06 -4.59
CA SER A 69 9.93 -4.19 -5.75
C SER A 69 8.58 -3.49 -5.82
N LEU A 70 8.58 -2.20 -6.15
CA LEU A 70 7.38 -1.40 -6.38
C LEU A 70 6.68 -1.78 -7.70
N GLU A 71 7.30 -2.62 -8.53
CA GLU A 71 6.73 -3.11 -9.77
C GLU A 71 5.82 -4.32 -9.51
N ASP A 72 4.52 -4.08 -9.34
CA ASP A 72 3.49 -5.07 -9.05
C ASP A 72 3.39 -6.18 -10.10
N LYS A 73 3.59 -5.85 -11.38
CA LYS A 73 3.62 -6.83 -12.48
C LYS A 73 4.71 -7.89 -12.31
N LYS A 74 5.85 -7.50 -11.74
CA LYS A 74 6.99 -8.38 -11.50
C LYS A 74 6.77 -9.24 -10.26
N THR A 75 6.31 -8.61 -9.19
CA THR A 75 6.15 -9.30 -7.90
C THR A 75 4.86 -10.09 -7.81
N ARG A 76 3.81 -9.67 -8.55
CA ARG A 76 2.42 -10.13 -8.43
C ARG A 76 1.85 -9.92 -7.02
N LEU A 77 2.43 -8.97 -6.29
CA LEU A 77 2.02 -8.55 -4.95
C LEU A 77 1.59 -7.09 -5.01
N ASN A 78 0.63 -6.70 -4.18
CA ASN A 78 0.32 -5.29 -4.02
C ASN A 78 1.33 -4.60 -3.09
N ASN A 79 1.43 -3.29 -3.19
CA ASN A 79 2.37 -2.48 -2.40
C ASN A 79 1.73 -1.91 -1.12
N ASN A 80 0.54 -2.40 -0.72
CA ASN A 80 -0.10 -1.99 0.52
C ASN A 80 0.56 -2.70 1.70
N VAL A 81 1.08 -1.94 2.65
CA VAL A 81 1.79 -2.47 3.81
C VAL A 81 1.18 -1.92 5.09
N LEU A 82 0.83 -2.81 6.00
CA LEU A 82 0.40 -2.47 7.35
C LEU A 82 1.55 -2.72 8.32
N ILE A 83 1.99 -1.66 9.02
CA ILE A 83 3.05 -1.73 10.03
C ILE A 83 2.42 -1.48 11.40
N VAL A 84 2.43 -2.49 12.25
CA VAL A 84 1.87 -2.44 13.59
C VAL A 84 2.99 -2.33 14.62
N GLY A 85 2.84 -1.40 15.55
CA GLY A 85 3.81 -1.22 16.64
C GLY A 85 3.39 -0.08 17.57
N GLY A 86 3.74 -0.16 18.83
CA GLY A 86 3.49 0.88 19.82
C GLY A 86 4.28 2.17 19.57
N ALA A 87 4.12 3.15 20.45
CA ALA A 87 4.94 4.35 20.44
C ALA A 87 6.42 4.01 20.71
N GLY A 88 7.34 4.68 20.01
CA GLY A 88 8.78 4.47 20.21
C GLY A 88 9.36 3.19 19.59
N THR A 89 8.57 2.31 18.96
CA THR A 89 9.06 1.06 18.34
C THR A 89 9.88 1.28 17.06
N GLY A 90 10.08 2.52 16.64
CA GLY A 90 10.93 2.85 15.50
C GLY A 90 10.27 2.75 14.13
N LYS A 91 8.93 2.74 14.04
CA LYS A 91 8.21 2.73 12.75
C LYS A 91 8.70 3.82 11.79
N SER A 92 8.77 5.06 12.27
CA SER A 92 9.27 6.18 11.47
C SER A 92 10.74 6.02 11.13
N ARG A 93 11.56 5.59 12.09
CA ARG A 93 13.01 5.48 11.92
C ARG A 93 13.44 4.36 10.98
N PHE A 94 12.82 3.18 11.09
CA PHE A 94 13.27 1.99 10.36
C PHE A 94 12.49 1.73 9.07
N VAL A 95 11.32 2.33 8.90
CA VAL A 95 10.51 2.12 7.70
C VAL A 95 10.27 3.42 6.95
N MET A 96 9.69 4.46 7.58
CA MET A 96 9.31 5.66 6.86
C MET A 96 10.54 6.42 6.33
N LYS A 97 11.48 6.78 7.21
CA LYS A 97 12.66 7.57 6.82
C LYS A 97 13.54 6.88 5.76
N PRO A 98 13.86 5.58 5.86
CA PRO A 98 14.63 4.90 4.82
C PRO A 98 13.92 4.85 3.46
N ASN A 99 12.59 4.69 3.45
CA ASN A 99 11.83 4.69 2.19
C ASN A 99 11.79 6.07 1.54
N LEU A 100 11.64 7.14 2.31
CA LEU A 100 11.68 8.51 1.80
C LEU A 100 13.06 8.86 1.21
N LEU A 101 14.14 8.42 1.88
CA LEU A 101 15.52 8.65 1.43
C LEU A 101 15.94 7.79 0.22
N GLN A 102 15.10 6.88 -0.25
CA GLN A 102 15.36 6.20 -1.53
C GLN A 102 15.08 7.09 -2.74
N GLU A 103 14.26 8.14 -2.57
CA GLU A 103 14.00 9.16 -3.61
C GLU A 103 13.52 8.57 -4.95
N ASN A 104 12.79 7.47 -4.88
CA ASN A 104 12.42 6.69 -6.05
C ASN A 104 11.00 6.96 -6.57
N CYS A 105 10.21 7.77 -5.89
CA CYS A 105 8.86 8.13 -6.29
C CYS A 105 8.39 9.45 -5.65
N SER A 106 7.22 9.93 -6.04
CA SER A 106 6.51 11.00 -5.34
C SER A 106 5.81 10.45 -4.10
N PHE A 107 5.74 11.25 -3.03
CA PHE A 107 5.19 10.83 -1.75
C PHE A 107 4.05 11.74 -1.31
N VAL A 108 3.02 11.15 -0.72
CA VAL A 108 2.01 11.84 0.09
C VAL A 108 2.11 11.30 1.51
N ILE A 109 2.36 12.18 2.48
CA ILE A 109 2.71 11.75 3.84
C ILE A 109 1.79 12.45 4.84
N THR A 110 1.20 11.67 5.75
CA THR A 110 0.53 12.20 6.93
C THR A 110 1.53 12.22 8.09
N ASP A 111 1.87 13.41 8.57
CA ASP A 111 2.87 13.64 9.62
C ASP A 111 2.28 14.44 10.78
N PRO A 112 1.48 13.82 11.67
CA PRO A 112 0.78 14.52 12.75
C PRO A 112 1.71 15.23 13.73
N SER A 113 2.92 14.74 13.91
CA SER A 113 3.93 15.28 14.82
C SER A 113 4.85 16.33 14.17
N GLY A 114 4.88 16.41 12.84
CA GLY A 114 5.85 17.21 12.09
C GLY A 114 7.28 16.67 12.12
N GLU A 115 7.49 15.45 12.66
CA GLU A 115 8.83 14.85 12.83
C GLU A 115 9.50 14.56 11.48
N LEU A 116 8.74 14.04 10.53
CA LEU A 116 9.27 13.68 9.21
C LEU A 116 9.65 14.93 8.43
N LEU A 117 8.77 15.92 8.41
CA LEU A 117 9.03 17.20 7.76
C LEU A 117 10.24 17.90 8.38
N GLY A 118 10.32 17.95 9.71
CA GLY A 118 11.44 18.59 10.44
C GLY A 118 12.79 17.90 10.20
N SER A 119 12.79 16.55 10.10
CA SER A 119 14.03 15.79 9.93
C SER A 119 14.49 15.62 8.48
N LEU A 120 13.57 15.53 7.52
CA LEU A 120 13.88 15.18 6.13
C LEU A 120 13.48 16.26 5.12
N GLY A 121 12.60 17.20 5.48
CA GLY A 121 12.06 18.16 4.51
C GLY A 121 13.10 19.02 3.81
N LYS A 122 14.19 19.40 4.51
CA LYS A 122 15.30 20.13 3.92
C LYS A 122 16.11 19.26 2.95
N GLU A 123 16.36 18.01 3.34
CA GLU A 123 17.10 17.06 2.49
C GLU A 123 16.34 16.74 1.22
N MET A 124 15.05 16.44 1.33
CA MET A 124 14.20 16.21 0.16
C MET A 124 14.19 17.40 -0.81
N LYS A 125 14.18 18.64 -0.30
CA LYS A 125 14.31 19.85 -1.15
C LYS A 125 15.68 19.93 -1.84
N ASN A 126 16.76 19.59 -1.13
CA ASN A 126 18.10 19.59 -1.68
C ASN A 126 18.25 18.57 -2.83
N GLN A 127 17.52 17.45 -2.74
CA GLN A 127 17.46 16.41 -3.76
C GLN A 127 16.53 16.74 -4.93
N GLY A 128 15.90 17.92 -4.92
CA GLY A 128 15.08 18.41 -6.02
C GLY A 128 13.57 18.11 -5.90
N TYR A 129 13.10 17.64 -4.75
CA TYR A 129 11.66 17.47 -4.51
C TYR A 129 10.96 18.81 -4.30
N ASP A 130 9.81 18.98 -4.92
CA ASP A 130 8.87 20.06 -4.59
C ASP A 130 8.09 19.67 -3.33
N VAL A 131 8.60 20.07 -2.17
CA VAL A 131 8.00 19.75 -0.86
C VAL A 131 6.94 20.77 -0.52
N ARG A 132 5.68 20.34 -0.56
CA ARG A 132 4.52 21.14 -0.19
C ARG A 132 3.95 20.65 1.13
N VAL A 133 3.59 21.60 1.98
CA VAL A 133 3.07 21.33 3.32
C VAL A 133 1.65 21.85 3.43
N PHE A 134 0.73 21.01 3.86
CA PHE A 134 -0.62 21.39 4.24
C PHE A 134 -0.75 21.26 5.76
N ASN A 135 -0.65 22.40 6.47
CA ASN A 135 -0.63 22.43 7.92
C ASN A 135 -2.01 22.79 8.47
N LEU A 136 -2.70 21.79 9.03
CA LEU A 136 -4.04 21.96 9.62
C LEU A 136 -4.01 22.54 11.02
N VAL A 137 -2.87 22.55 11.71
CA VAL A 137 -2.72 23.11 13.06
C VAL A 137 -2.46 24.61 12.98
N ASN A 138 -1.59 25.02 12.06
CA ASN A 138 -1.31 26.44 11.84
C ASN A 138 -1.29 26.73 10.34
N MET A 139 -2.41 27.22 9.84
CA MET A 139 -2.61 27.49 8.41
C MET A 139 -1.64 28.54 7.86
N GLY A 140 -1.08 29.41 8.71
CA GLY A 140 -0.06 30.38 8.29
C GLY A 140 1.23 29.76 7.77
N PHE A 141 1.49 28.49 8.12
CA PHE A 141 2.63 27.72 7.62
C PHE A 141 2.26 26.73 6.51
N SER A 142 1.04 26.79 6.00
CA SER A 142 0.61 25.97 4.87
C SER A 142 1.02 26.59 3.54
N ASN A 143 1.37 25.75 2.57
CA ASN A 143 1.37 26.14 1.19
C ASN A 143 -0.07 26.38 0.70
N CYS A 144 -0.25 27.41 -0.11
CA CYS A 144 -1.55 27.66 -0.73
C CYS A 144 -1.86 26.58 -1.78
N TYR A 145 -3.11 26.17 -1.83
CA TYR A 145 -3.64 25.28 -2.83
C TYR A 145 -4.78 25.98 -3.59
N ASN A 146 -4.60 26.07 -4.91
CA ASN A 146 -5.65 26.60 -5.79
C ASN A 146 -6.18 25.46 -6.65
N PRO A 147 -7.36 24.90 -6.37
CA PRO A 147 -7.91 23.78 -7.11
C PRO A 147 -8.22 24.14 -8.58
N PHE A 148 -8.49 25.41 -8.87
CA PHE A 148 -8.80 25.84 -10.24
C PHE A 148 -7.63 25.67 -11.23
N CYS A 149 -6.39 25.65 -10.74
CA CYS A 149 -5.21 25.39 -11.57
C CYS A 149 -5.14 23.96 -12.11
N TYR A 150 -5.93 23.05 -11.60
CA TYR A 150 -5.94 21.63 -11.96
C TYR A 150 -7.14 21.23 -12.83
N ILE A 151 -8.07 22.17 -13.08
CA ILE A 151 -9.21 21.95 -13.96
C ILE A 151 -8.71 22.04 -15.39
N ARG A 152 -8.94 20.98 -16.18
CA ARG A 152 -8.53 20.88 -17.58
C ARG A 152 -9.72 20.80 -18.54
N ASP A 153 -10.89 20.44 -18.01
CA ASP A 153 -12.11 20.19 -18.78
C ASP A 153 -13.36 20.43 -17.92
N ASP A 154 -14.53 20.40 -18.56
CA ASP A 154 -15.83 20.58 -17.89
C ASP A 154 -16.12 19.50 -16.84
N ALA A 155 -15.61 18.28 -17.04
CA ALA A 155 -15.73 17.21 -16.05
C ALA A 155 -14.98 17.58 -14.75
N GLY A 156 -13.81 18.20 -14.85
CA GLY A 156 -13.06 18.71 -13.71
C GLY A 156 -13.81 19.78 -12.91
N VAL A 157 -14.57 20.64 -13.58
CA VAL A 157 -15.46 21.62 -12.92
C VAL A 157 -16.53 20.90 -12.11
N GLY A 158 -17.20 19.89 -12.70
CA GLY A 158 -18.22 19.09 -12.03
C GLY A 158 -17.67 18.41 -10.76
N ILE A 159 -16.50 17.78 -10.86
CA ILE A 159 -15.83 17.12 -9.71
C ILE A 159 -15.52 18.14 -8.60
N LEU A 160 -15.01 19.32 -8.95
CA LEU A 160 -14.70 20.34 -7.95
C LEU A 160 -15.96 20.83 -7.24
N VAL A 161 -17.03 21.13 -7.98
CA VAL A 161 -18.31 21.59 -7.45
C VAL A 161 -18.92 20.54 -6.51
N ASP A 162 -18.99 19.28 -6.96
CA ASP A 162 -19.52 18.17 -6.16
C ASP A 162 -18.70 17.97 -4.88
N THR A 163 -17.38 18.00 -4.98
CA THR A 163 -16.49 17.91 -3.81
C THR A 163 -16.72 19.04 -2.81
N LEU A 164 -16.86 20.27 -3.28
CA LEU A 164 -17.13 21.43 -2.41
C LEU A 164 -18.49 21.30 -1.73
N ILE A 165 -19.55 20.98 -2.49
CA ILE A 165 -20.91 20.84 -1.94
C ILE A 165 -20.92 19.70 -0.90
N THR A 166 -20.41 18.53 -1.24
CA THR A 166 -20.41 17.37 -0.36
C THR A 166 -19.67 17.62 0.96
N ASN A 167 -18.54 18.32 0.91
CA ASN A 167 -17.72 18.57 2.10
C ASN A 167 -18.15 19.82 2.90
N THR A 168 -18.94 20.72 2.32
CA THR A 168 -19.41 21.95 3.02
C THR A 168 -20.87 21.86 3.46
N THR A 169 -21.64 20.91 2.90
CA THR A 169 -23.02 20.69 3.34
C THR A 169 -23.03 19.91 4.66
N PRO A 170 -23.65 20.45 5.73
CA PRO A 170 -23.78 19.71 6.97
C PRO A 170 -24.54 18.39 6.71
N PRO A 171 -24.15 17.27 7.37
CA PRO A 171 -24.93 16.04 7.28
C PRO A 171 -26.36 16.32 7.73
N GLU A 172 -27.36 16.01 6.88
CA GLU A 172 -28.75 16.09 7.29
C GLU A 172 -28.92 15.29 8.58
N LYS A 173 -29.42 15.95 9.63
CA LYS A 173 -29.84 15.24 10.82
C LYS A 173 -30.92 14.28 10.36
N SER A 174 -30.63 12.99 10.28
CA SER A 174 -31.63 11.95 10.10
C SER A 174 -32.62 12.13 11.25
N GLY A 175 -33.77 12.71 10.92
CA GLY A 175 -34.84 12.94 11.87
C GLY A 175 -35.24 11.60 12.49
N GLY A 176 -35.28 11.56 13.82
CA GLY A 176 -35.80 10.46 14.60
C GLY A 176 -37.30 10.26 14.40
#